data_81c3c442f6db80e3610989bd91134f3e
#
_entry.id   81c3c442f6db80e3610989bd91134f3e
#
_cell.length_a   1.000
_cell.length_b   1.000
_cell.length_c   1.000
_cell.angle_alpha   90.00
_cell.angle_beta   90.00
_cell.angle_gamma   90.00
#
_symmetry.space_group_name_H-M   'P 1'
#
loop_
_entity.id
_entity.type
_entity.pdbx_description
1 polymer ?
#
loop_
_entity_poly.entity_id
_entity_poly.type
_entity_poly.pdbx_seq_one_letter_code
_entity_poly.pdbx_strand_id
1 'polypeptide(L)'
;MVDLNIPVGVSDFEKLRENNYYYIDKTGFISKLLQTKSAEVTLITRPRRFGKTLGMRMLASFFDIRKDSRTIFEGLEISKNTALCDEWMNQYPTLFLSFKDVDGLTFSSACDMLMYTISDLYQQHLYLLESDSVNDYDKEIIHHIAERKATVSEIKQSLILLTKALASYYAKPVILLLDEYDVPIAKASSNGYYDQMLEIIKGMLSTSLKDNAALRFAVITGCLRIAKESIFTGTNNFVSDTITDCRLNEYFGFTQKDVEQLLRDADAMEHSKDLKFWYDGYHFGDVDVYCPWDVMNYMRDLQYNPDVRPASYWKNTSDNAIVRSFIDYAGNTITRKLETLLSGGYITQQIDENLT
;
A
#
# COMPACT_ATOMS: atom_id res chain seq x y z
N MET A 1 -18.91 -25.41 11.91
CA MET A 1 -18.24 -24.27 11.22
C MET A 1 -18.87 -24.08 9.86
N VAL A 2 -19.18 -22.85 9.47
CA VAL A 2 -19.69 -22.50 8.15
C VAL A 2 -18.49 -22.36 7.20
N ASP A 3 -18.62 -22.93 5.99
CA ASP A 3 -17.59 -22.80 4.95
C ASP A 3 -17.64 -21.40 4.33
N LEU A 4 -16.69 -20.55 4.72
CA LEU A 4 -16.50 -19.22 4.16
C LEU A 4 -15.46 -19.30 3.04
N ASN A 5 -15.70 -18.61 1.94
CA ASN A 5 -14.73 -18.52 0.86
C ASN A 5 -13.54 -17.63 1.26
N ILE A 6 -12.63 -18.16 2.08
CA ILE A 6 -11.53 -17.40 2.72
C ILE A 6 -10.45 -17.06 1.68
N PRO A 7 -10.18 -15.76 1.38
CA PRO A 7 -9.13 -15.36 0.45
C PRO A 7 -7.76 -15.30 1.14
N VAL A 8 -6.88 -16.22 0.85
CA VAL A 8 -5.50 -16.13 1.32
C VAL A 8 -4.61 -15.62 0.18
N GLY A 9 -3.92 -14.48 0.42
CA GLY A 9 -3.00 -13.90 -0.57
C GLY A 9 -3.67 -13.15 -1.72
N VAL A 10 -4.98 -12.96 -1.71
CA VAL A 10 -5.70 -12.14 -2.70
C VAL A 10 -5.56 -10.67 -2.32
N SER A 11 -4.88 -9.89 -3.15
CA SER A 11 -4.71 -8.44 -2.97
C SER A 11 -5.48 -7.61 -4.02
N ASP A 12 -6.20 -8.26 -4.92
CA ASP A 12 -7.04 -7.63 -5.92
C ASP A 12 -8.47 -7.49 -5.38
N PHE A 13 -8.92 -6.24 -5.19
CA PHE A 13 -10.22 -5.95 -4.59
C PHE A 13 -11.39 -6.34 -5.49
N GLU A 14 -11.28 -6.11 -6.81
CA GLU A 14 -12.33 -6.48 -7.78
C GLU A 14 -12.50 -7.99 -7.79
N LYS A 15 -11.39 -8.72 -7.99
CA LYS A 15 -11.40 -10.18 -7.94
C LYS A 15 -11.98 -10.72 -6.63
N LEU A 16 -11.67 -10.07 -5.50
CA LEU A 16 -12.19 -10.47 -4.19
C LEU A 16 -13.71 -10.34 -4.14
N ARG A 17 -14.27 -9.25 -4.64
CA ARG A 17 -15.70 -8.98 -4.61
C ARG A 17 -16.48 -9.78 -5.66
N GLU A 18 -15.97 -9.87 -6.89
CA GLU A 18 -16.59 -10.60 -8.00
C GLU A 18 -16.71 -12.12 -7.73
N ASN A 19 -15.71 -12.69 -7.04
CA ASN A 19 -15.72 -14.11 -6.70
C ASN A 19 -16.35 -14.42 -5.34
N ASN A 20 -17.01 -13.43 -4.71
CA ASN A 20 -17.65 -13.58 -3.41
C ASN A 20 -16.73 -14.18 -2.33
N TYR A 21 -15.46 -13.78 -2.33
CA TYR A 21 -14.57 -14.08 -1.22
C TYR A 21 -15.01 -13.36 0.05
N TYR A 22 -14.78 -14.00 1.18
CA TYR A 22 -15.05 -13.36 2.46
C TYR A 22 -14.21 -12.09 2.63
N TYR A 23 -14.85 -10.96 2.89
CA TYR A 23 -14.21 -9.67 3.01
C TYR A 23 -14.60 -8.99 4.31
N ILE A 24 -13.62 -8.66 5.15
CA ILE A 24 -13.80 -7.77 6.29
C ILE A 24 -13.83 -6.35 5.76
N ASP A 25 -14.97 -5.70 5.90
CA ASP A 25 -15.23 -4.40 5.30
C ASP A 25 -14.36 -3.28 5.90
N LYS A 26 -13.46 -2.76 5.09
CA LYS A 26 -12.58 -1.62 5.41
C LYS A 26 -12.87 -0.40 4.52
N THR A 27 -14.02 -0.37 3.85
CA THR A 27 -14.37 0.73 2.93
C THR A 27 -14.61 2.06 3.63
N GLY A 28 -14.84 2.06 4.95
CA GLY A 28 -14.83 3.27 5.78
C GLY A 28 -13.52 4.07 5.66
N PHE A 29 -12.42 3.43 5.28
CA PHE A 29 -11.15 4.08 4.93
C PHE A 29 -11.31 5.19 3.88
N ILE A 30 -12.15 4.98 2.86
CA ILE A 30 -12.42 5.98 1.81
C ILE A 30 -13.01 7.24 2.41
N SER A 31 -14.06 7.10 3.25
CA SER A 31 -14.69 8.23 3.93
C SER A 31 -13.71 8.96 4.83
N LYS A 32 -12.89 8.23 5.57
CA LYS A 32 -11.90 8.81 6.49
C LYS A 32 -10.79 9.55 5.76
N LEU A 33 -10.32 9.00 4.63
CA LEU A 33 -9.31 9.64 3.78
C LEU A 33 -9.84 10.98 3.23
N LEU A 34 -11.07 11.00 2.71
CA LEU A 34 -11.69 12.18 2.09
C LEU A 34 -12.09 13.27 3.10
N GLN A 35 -12.25 12.93 4.39
CA GLN A 35 -12.46 13.93 5.45
C GLN A 35 -11.24 14.82 5.69
N THR A 36 -10.05 14.39 5.32
CA THR A 36 -8.79 15.12 5.52
C THR A 36 -8.60 16.13 4.38
N LYS A 37 -9.36 17.23 4.40
CA LYS A 37 -9.40 18.24 3.31
C LYS A 37 -8.07 19.00 3.06
N SER A 38 -7.14 19.00 4.01
CA SER A 38 -5.91 19.78 3.94
C SER A 38 -4.69 18.99 3.45
N ALA A 39 -4.77 17.68 3.34
CA ALA A 39 -3.65 16.86 2.90
C ALA A 39 -3.73 16.59 1.39
N GLU A 40 -2.77 17.09 0.64
CA GLU A 40 -2.60 16.73 -0.77
C GLU A 40 -1.89 15.37 -0.91
N VAL A 41 -1.04 15.02 0.05
CA VAL A 41 -0.31 13.75 0.06
C VAL A 41 -0.47 13.05 1.41
N THR A 42 -0.95 11.81 1.39
CA THR A 42 -1.03 10.94 2.57
C THR A 42 -0.07 9.77 2.41
N LEU A 43 0.95 9.67 3.28
CA LEU A 43 1.81 8.50 3.40
C LEU A 43 1.27 7.60 4.51
N ILE A 44 1.11 6.32 4.22
CA ILE A 44 0.65 5.31 5.17
C ILE A 44 1.72 4.23 5.30
N THR A 45 2.31 4.10 6.48
CA THR A 45 3.29 3.05 6.74
C THR A 45 2.74 2.02 7.72
N ARG A 46 2.69 0.77 7.27
CA ARG A 46 2.24 -0.38 8.06
C ARG A 46 3.14 -1.59 7.76
N PRO A 47 3.28 -2.53 8.68
CA PRO A 47 4.05 -3.75 8.42
C PRO A 47 3.54 -4.51 7.20
N ARG A 48 4.34 -5.45 6.70
CA ARG A 48 3.91 -6.35 5.62
C ARG A 48 2.73 -7.20 6.06
N ARG A 49 1.85 -7.56 5.11
CA ARG A 49 0.66 -8.41 5.34
C ARG A 49 -0.51 -7.77 6.08
N PHE A 50 -0.50 -6.43 6.24
CA PHE A 50 -1.58 -5.67 6.88
C PHE A 50 -2.60 -5.07 5.89
N GLY A 51 -2.67 -5.58 4.65
CA GLY A 51 -3.72 -5.20 3.70
C GLY A 51 -3.48 -3.91 2.92
N LYS A 52 -2.26 -3.33 2.94
CA LYS A 52 -1.94 -2.07 2.21
C LYS A 52 -2.32 -2.13 0.74
N THR A 53 -1.81 -3.11 0.00
CA THR A 53 -2.08 -3.28 -1.44
C THR A 53 -3.57 -3.48 -1.73
N LEU A 54 -4.29 -4.25 -0.90
CA LEU A 54 -5.73 -4.44 -1.04
C LEU A 54 -6.47 -3.11 -0.86
N GLY A 55 -6.11 -2.33 0.17
CA GLY A 55 -6.65 -0.98 0.39
C GLY A 55 -6.38 -0.03 -0.78
N MET A 56 -5.17 -0.05 -1.35
CA MET A 56 -4.82 0.77 -2.51
C MET A 56 -5.59 0.37 -3.78
N ARG A 57 -5.77 -0.93 -4.01
CA ARG A 57 -6.59 -1.41 -5.14
C ARG A 57 -8.07 -1.11 -4.94
N MET A 58 -8.57 -1.15 -3.71
CA MET A 58 -9.92 -0.69 -3.37
C MET A 58 -10.10 0.80 -3.70
N LEU A 59 -9.13 1.65 -3.34
CA LEU A 59 -9.16 3.07 -3.72
C LEU A 59 -9.12 3.25 -5.25
N ALA A 60 -8.27 2.52 -5.96
CA ALA A 60 -8.20 2.57 -7.42
C ALA A 60 -9.54 2.17 -8.07
N SER A 61 -10.18 1.12 -7.58
CA SER A 61 -11.50 0.72 -8.07
C SER A 61 -12.58 1.75 -7.74
N PHE A 62 -12.50 2.41 -6.58
CA PHE A 62 -13.49 3.41 -6.19
C PHE A 62 -13.38 4.70 -7.00
N PHE A 63 -12.17 5.21 -7.25
CA PHE A 63 -12.01 6.53 -7.85
C PHE A 63 -11.93 6.53 -9.38
N ASP A 64 -11.39 5.48 -10.00
CA ASP A 64 -11.01 5.48 -11.42
C ASP A 64 -12.22 5.71 -12.36
N ILE A 65 -12.20 6.83 -13.07
CA ILE A 65 -13.24 7.26 -14.03
C ILE A 65 -13.45 6.26 -15.19
N ARG A 66 -12.48 5.36 -15.43
CA ARG A 66 -12.56 4.33 -16.48
C ARG A 66 -13.38 3.09 -16.05
N LYS A 67 -13.80 3.04 -14.78
CA LYS A 67 -14.49 1.88 -14.18
C LYS A 67 -15.96 2.17 -13.91
N ASP A 68 -16.73 1.11 -13.77
CA ASP A 68 -18.06 1.10 -13.14
C ASP A 68 -18.01 0.13 -11.96
N SER A 69 -17.84 0.68 -10.77
CA SER A 69 -17.57 -0.11 -9.57
C SER A 69 -18.76 -0.23 -8.62
N ARG A 70 -19.94 0.22 -8.99
CA ARG A 70 -21.13 0.26 -8.10
C ARG A 70 -21.45 -1.13 -7.53
N THR A 71 -21.43 -2.15 -8.36
CA THR A 71 -21.72 -3.54 -7.96
C THR A 71 -20.72 -4.12 -6.97
N ILE A 72 -19.45 -3.86 -7.13
CA ILE A 72 -18.41 -4.40 -6.21
C ILE A 72 -18.40 -3.71 -4.85
N PHE A 73 -18.95 -2.49 -4.73
CA PHE A 73 -19.11 -1.78 -3.48
C PHE A 73 -20.51 -1.96 -2.84
N GLU A 74 -21.44 -2.60 -3.52
CA GLU A 74 -22.78 -2.83 -3.00
C GLU A 74 -22.75 -3.62 -1.67
N GLY A 75 -23.54 -3.15 -0.71
CA GLY A 75 -23.63 -3.73 0.64
C GLY A 75 -22.50 -3.38 1.60
N LEU A 76 -21.43 -2.71 1.13
CA LEU A 76 -20.32 -2.26 1.97
C LEU A 76 -20.63 -0.93 2.66
N GLU A 77 -19.88 -0.60 3.71
CA GLU A 77 -20.08 0.61 4.52
C GLU A 77 -20.12 1.88 3.67
N ILE A 78 -19.17 2.02 2.72
CA ILE A 78 -19.08 3.21 1.86
C ILE A 78 -20.34 3.43 1.01
N SER A 79 -21.01 2.37 0.58
CA SER A 79 -22.22 2.46 -0.25
C SER A 79 -23.40 3.08 0.47
N LYS A 80 -23.37 3.12 1.80
CA LYS A 80 -24.39 3.80 2.62
C LYS A 80 -24.26 5.33 2.57
N ASN A 81 -23.10 5.84 2.19
CA ASN A 81 -22.86 7.27 2.00
C ASN A 81 -23.07 7.66 0.52
N THR A 82 -24.32 7.72 0.10
CA THR A 82 -24.70 7.98 -1.29
C THR A 82 -24.14 9.30 -1.82
N ALA A 83 -24.15 10.36 -1.02
CA ALA A 83 -23.63 11.67 -1.43
C ALA A 83 -22.12 11.61 -1.75
N LEU A 84 -21.35 10.89 -0.94
CA LEU A 84 -19.92 10.69 -1.19
C LEU A 84 -19.69 9.81 -2.42
N CYS A 85 -20.50 8.75 -2.59
CA CYS A 85 -20.42 7.91 -3.77
C CYS A 85 -20.74 8.68 -5.05
N ASP A 86 -21.77 9.53 -5.06
CA ASP A 86 -22.16 10.33 -6.22
C ASP A 86 -21.08 11.37 -6.59
N GLU A 87 -20.38 11.93 -5.60
CA GLU A 87 -19.31 12.92 -5.82
C GLU A 87 -18.00 12.29 -6.29
N TRP A 88 -17.67 11.08 -5.81
CA TRP A 88 -16.30 10.55 -5.93
C TRP A 88 -16.18 9.23 -6.68
N MET A 89 -17.19 8.34 -6.61
CA MET A 89 -17.08 7.00 -7.19
C MET A 89 -17.00 7.06 -8.71
N ASN A 90 -15.91 6.60 -9.26
CA ASN A 90 -15.61 6.58 -10.70
C ASN A 90 -15.66 7.98 -11.34
N GLN A 91 -15.25 9.02 -10.60
CA GLN A 91 -15.29 10.40 -11.06
C GLN A 91 -13.94 11.00 -11.43
N TYR A 92 -12.83 10.37 -11.09
CA TYR A 92 -11.50 10.96 -11.27
C TYR A 92 -10.58 10.04 -12.06
N PRO A 93 -9.78 10.59 -13.01
CA PRO A 93 -8.67 9.81 -13.57
C PRO A 93 -7.74 9.40 -12.43
N THR A 94 -7.45 8.10 -12.35
CA THR A 94 -6.70 7.52 -11.23
C THR A 94 -5.54 6.70 -11.75
N LEU A 95 -4.33 7.03 -11.29
CA LEU A 95 -3.11 6.28 -11.55
C LEU A 95 -2.79 5.40 -10.34
N PHE A 96 -2.64 4.11 -10.57
CA PHE A 96 -2.16 3.15 -9.58
C PHE A 96 -0.84 2.55 -10.03
N LEU A 97 0.22 2.77 -9.24
CA LEU A 97 1.56 2.22 -9.47
C LEU A 97 2.03 1.47 -8.23
N SER A 98 2.48 0.23 -8.39
CA SER A 98 3.14 -0.53 -7.33
C SER A 98 4.61 -0.75 -7.67
N PHE A 99 5.48 -0.44 -6.72
CA PHE A 99 6.92 -0.65 -6.84
C PHE A 99 7.38 -2.02 -6.33
N LYS A 100 6.45 -2.94 -6.03
CA LYS A 100 6.73 -4.23 -5.40
C LYS A 100 7.77 -5.10 -6.14
N ASP A 101 7.82 -4.97 -7.46
CA ASP A 101 8.68 -5.76 -8.34
C ASP A 101 9.94 -5.00 -8.79
N VAL A 102 10.14 -3.77 -8.29
CA VAL A 102 11.34 -2.97 -8.61
C VAL A 102 12.49 -3.42 -7.73
N ASP A 103 13.20 -4.43 -8.19
CA ASP A 103 14.32 -5.11 -7.52
C ASP A 103 15.41 -5.47 -8.55
N GLY A 104 16.63 -5.66 -8.07
CA GLY A 104 17.75 -6.11 -8.88
C GLY A 104 19.03 -6.23 -8.05
N LEU A 105 19.91 -7.18 -8.41
CA LEU A 105 21.19 -7.34 -7.75
C LEU A 105 22.17 -6.19 -8.08
N THR A 106 21.92 -5.48 -9.16
CA THR A 106 22.69 -4.31 -9.61
C THR A 106 21.77 -3.13 -9.86
N PHE A 107 22.31 -1.92 -9.78
CA PHE A 107 21.59 -0.70 -10.12
C PHE A 107 20.94 -0.76 -11.52
N SER A 108 21.69 -1.25 -12.52
CA SER A 108 21.16 -1.38 -13.89
C SER A 108 19.93 -2.29 -13.95
N SER A 109 20.00 -3.48 -13.34
CA SER A 109 18.87 -4.41 -13.36
C SER A 109 17.65 -3.85 -12.61
N ALA A 110 17.85 -3.12 -11.52
CA ALA A 110 16.76 -2.45 -10.81
C ALA A 110 16.15 -1.29 -11.62
N CYS A 111 16.97 -0.53 -12.36
CA CYS A 111 16.48 0.49 -13.30
C CYS A 111 15.68 -0.12 -14.44
N ASP A 112 16.09 -1.26 -14.98
CA ASP A 112 15.35 -1.96 -16.04
C ASP A 112 13.96 -2.40 -15.51
N MET A 113 13.88 -2.90 -14.29
CA MET A 113 12.61 -3.26 -13.65
C MET A 113 11.73 -2.02 -13.38
N LEU A 114 12.31 -0.91 -12.94
CA LEU A 114 11.59 0.35 -12.79
C LEU A 114 11.05 0.84 -14.14
N MET A 115 11.85 0.82 -15.18
CA MET A 115 11.43 1.19 -16.54
C MET A 115 10.30 0.29 -17.03
N TYR A 116 10.39 -1.01 -16.76
CA TYR A 116 9.34 -1.97 -17.08
C TYR A 116 8.03 -1.60 -16.40
N THR A 117 8.08 -1.36 -15.09
CA THR A 117 6.92 -1.00 -14.27
C THR A 117 6.26 0.30 -14.74
N ILE A 118 7.05 1.32 -15.07
CA ILE A 118 6.54 2.59 -15.60
C ILE A 118 5.99 2.41 -17.02
N SER A 119 6.67 1.67 -17.88
CA SER A 119 6.19 1.38 -19.24
C SER A 119 4.82 0.69 -19.22
N ASP A 120 4.62 -0.31 -18.35
CA ASP A 120 3.34 -1.00 -18.23
C ASP A 120 2.21 -0.06 -17.77
N LEU A 121 2.51 0.92 -16.91
CA LEU A 121 1.56 1.98 -16.56
C LEU A 121 1.20 2.82 -17.79
N TYR A 122 2.19 3.24 -18.58
CA TYR A 122 1.97 4.05 -19.78
C TYR A 122 1.21 3.31 -20.88
N GLN A 123 1.45 2.01 -21.05
CA GLN A 123 0.74 1.19 -22.03
C GLN A 123 -0.77 1.14 -21.77
N GLN A 124 -1.21 1.28 -20.52
CA GLN A 124 -2.64 1.38 -20.17
C GLN A 124 -3.27 2.72 -20.61
N HIS A 125 -2.47 3.69 -21.06
CA HIS A 125 -2.88 5.04 -21.41
C HIS A 125 -2.49 5.45 -22.83
N LEU A 126 -2.22 4.51 -23.75
CA LEU A 126 -1.84 4.79 -25.12
C LEU A 126 -2.88 5.59 -25.91
N TYR A 127 -4.15 5.58 -25.48
CA TYR A 127 -5.20 6.42 -26.04
C TYR A 127 -4.90 7.93 -25.97
N LEU A 128 -3.99 8.36 -25.09
CA LEU A 128 -3.54 9.74 -24.99
C LEU A 128 -2.76 10.19 -26.24
N LEU A 129 -2.14 9.27 -26.98
CA LEU A 129 -1.41 9.57 -28.23
C LEU A 129 -2.32 10.07 -29.34
N GLU A 130 -3.60 9.66 -29.32
CA GLU A 130 -4.61 10.06 -30.30
C GLU A 130 -5.39 11.32 -29.90
N SER A 131 -5.11 11.86 -28.69
CA SER A 131 -5.85 12.99 -28.13
C SER A 131 -5.31 14.34 -28.59
N ASP A 132 -6.19 15.25 -29.01
CA ASP A 132 -5.83 16.65 -29.34
C ASP A 132 -5.53 17.48 -28.07
N SER A 133 -5.90 17.01 -26.88
CA SER A 133 -5.63 17.69 -25.61
C SER A 133 -4.21 17.49 -25.08
N VAL A 134 -3.44 16.57 -25.68
CA VAL A 134 -2.05 16.31 -25.35
C VAL A 134 -1.18 16.86 -26.50
N ASN A 135 -0.19 17.68 -26.18
CA ASN A 135 0.70 18.24 -27.20
C ASN A 135 1.65 17.18 -27.79
N ASP A 136 2.15 17.43 -29.00
CA ASP A 136 2.96 16.44 -29.74
C ASP A 136 4.28 16.09 -29.05
N TYR A 137 4.90 17.04 -28.35
CA TYR A 137 6.12 16.80 -27.57
C TYR A 137 5.87 15.81 -26.40
N ASP A 138 4.79 15.99 -25.67
CA ASP A 138 4.42 15.06 -24.59
C ASP A 138 4.03 13.69 -25.14
N LYS A 139 3.37 13.63 -26.31
CA LYS A 139 3.08 12.35 -27.00
C LYS A 139 4.34 11.58 -27.37
N GLU A 140 5.38 12.27 -27.85
CA GLU A 140 6.66 11.63 -28.16
C GLU A 140 7.28 10.99 -26.91
N ILE A 141 7.30 11.70 -25.78
CA ILE A 141 7.82 11.16 -24.52
C ILE A 141 6.94 10.00 -24.01
N ILE A 142 5.61 10.12 -24.09
CA ILE A 142 4.68 9.03 -23.74
C ILE A 142 5.00 7.77 -24.54
N HIS A 143 5.22 7.93 -25.85
CA HIS A 143 5.57 6.82 -26.73
C HIS A 143 6.92 6.19 -26.36
N HIS A 144 7.97 7.01 -26.12
CA HIS A 144 9.30 6.53 -25.68
C HIS A 144 9.22 5.71 -24.38
N ILE A 145 8.46 6.20 -23.39
CA ILE A 145 8.30 5.50 -22.12
C ILE A 145 7.53 4.19 -22.34
N ALA A 146 6.44 4.20 -23.10
CA ALA A 146 5.65 3.01 -23.36
C ALA A 146 6.45 1.93 -24.13
N GLU A 147 7.39 2.31 -24.99
CA GLU A 147 8.28 1.41 -25.72
C GLU A 147 9.55 1.01 -24.96
N ARG A 148 9.69 1.41 -23.68
CA ARG A 148 10.89 1.16 -22.85
C ARG A 148 12.18 1.76 -23.41
N LYS A 149 12.07 2.87 -24.09
CA LYS A 149 13.20 3.62 -24.67
C LYS A 149 13.53 4.88 -23.88
N ALA A 150 12.85 5.08 -22.75
CA ALA A 150 13.00 6.28 -21.94
C ALA A 150 14.38 6.40 -21.31
N THR A 151 14.88 7.61 -21.25
CA THR A 151 16.06 7.98 -20.47
C THR A 151 15.73 8.04 -18.98
N VAL A 152 16.75 8.01 -18.12
CA VAL A 152 16.57 8.21 -16.67
C VAL A 152 15.88 9.53 -16.35
N SER A 153 16.15 10.58 -17.15
CA SER A 153 15.49 11.89 -16.98
C SER A 153 14.00 11.82 -17.28
N GLU A 154 13.59 11.13 -18.32
CA GLU A 154 12.18 10.91 -18.67
C GLU A 154 11.48 10.05 -17.61
N ILE A 155 12.15 9.04 -17.06
CA ILE A 155 11.62 8.25 -15.93
C ILE A 155 11.39 9.13 -14.69
N LYS A 156 12.32 10.02 -14.35
CA LYS A 156 12.14 10.97 -13.24
C LYS A 156 10.94 11.92 -13.46
N GLN A 157 10.56 12.21 -14.70
CA GLN A 157 9.43 13.06 -15.06
C GLN A 157 8.15 12.28 -15.39
N SER A 158 8.20 10.96 -15.39
CA SER A 158 7.11 10.11 -15.90
C SER A 158 5.79 10.35 -15.18
N LEU A 159 5.76 10.36 -13.87
CA LEU A 159 4.51 10.52 -13.12
C LEU A 159 3.86 11.89 -13.30
N ILE A 160 4.64 12.98 -13.32
CA ILE A 160 4.09 14.32 -13.55
C ILE A 160 3.59 14.48 -14.97
N LEU A 161 4.31 13.94 -15.96
CA LEU A 161 3.89 13.99 -17.38
C LEU A 161 2.55 13.28 -17.57
N LEU A 162 2.45 12.05 -17.09
CA LEU A 162 1.22 11.26 -17.22
C LEU A 162 0.05 11.90 -16.45
N THR A 163 0.31 12.46 -15.27
CA THR A 163 -0.69 13.20 -14.48
C THR A 163 -1.22 14.41 -15.27
N LYS A 164 -0.36 15.20 -15.88
CA LYS A 164 -0.75 16.35 -16.71
C LYS A 164 -1.53 15.93 -17.96
N ALA A 165 -1.05 14.91 -18.67
CA ALA A 165 -1.72 14.42 -19.87
C ALA A 165 -3.14 13.91 -19.57
N LEU A 166 -3.33 13.15 -18.47
CA LEU A 166 -4.64 12.69 -18.04
C LEU A 166 -5.54 13.83 -17.57
N ALA A 167 -5.00 14.79 -16.83
CA ALA A 167 -5.78 15.96 -16.40
C ALA A 167 -6.28 16.77 -17.59
N SER A 168 -5.45 16.92 -18.64
CA SER A 168 -5.87 17.60 -19.89
C SER A 168 -6.91 16.81 -20.65
N TYR A 169 -6.74 15.48 -20.74
CA TYR A 169 -7.67 14.60 -21.45
C TYR A 169 -9.07 14.54 -20.80
N TYR A 170 -9.14 14.36 -19.50
CA TYR A 170 -10.40 14.22 -18.76
C TYR A 170 -10.97 15.55 -18.27
N ALA A 171 -10.24 16.67 -18.41
CA ALA A 171 -10.54 17.97 -17.82
C ALA A 171 -10.82 17.88 -16.31
N LYS A 172 -10.13 16.98 -15.62
CA LYS A 172 -10.26 16.72 -14.18
C LYS A 172 -8.87 16.44 -13.55
N PRO A 173 -8.63 16.88 -12.31
CA PRO A 173 -7.39 16.54 -11.63
C PRO A 173 -7.30 15.04 -11.34
N VAL A 174 -6.08 14.54 -11.24
CA VAL A 174 -5.74 13.11 -11.14
C VAL A 174 -5.53 12.69 -9.70
N ILE A 175 -5.98 11.49 -9.35
CA ILE A 175 -5.63 10.82 -8.09
C ILE A 175 -4.43 9.90 -8.35
N LEU A 176 -3.38 10.04 -7.53
CA LEU A 176 -2.15 9.23 -7.65
C LEU A 176 -2.03 8.28 -6.47
N LEU A 177 -2.01 6.98 -6.75
CA LEU A 177 -1.91 5.90 -5.78
C LEU A 177 -0.59 5.15 -5.98
N LEU A 178 0.33 5.25 -5.01
CA LEU A 178 1.66 4.66 -5.06
C LEU A 178 1.81 3.60 -3.97
N ASP A 179 1.95 2.34 -4.36
CA ASP A 179 2.06 1.22 -3.42
C ASP A 179 3.51 0.73 -3.32
N GLU A 180 3.94 0.39 -2.10
CA GLU A 180 5.27 -0.15 -1.78
C GLU A 180 6.43 0.75 -2.26
N TYR A 181 6.32 2.09 -2.07
CA TYR A 181 7.29 3.07 -2.54
C TYR A 181 8.71 2.87 -1.99
N ASP A 182 8.83 2.24 -0.85
CA ASP A 182 10.08 1.99 -0.13
C ASP A 182 10.84 0.75 -0.63
N VAL A 183 10.20 -0.15 -1.38
CA VAL A 183 10.82 -1.40 -1.85
C VAL A 183 12.08 -1.17 -2.69
N PRO A 184 12.09 -0.29 -3.71
CA PRO A 184 13.30 -0.07 -4.52
C PRO A 184 14.49 0.41 -3.68
N ILE A 185 14.22 1.27 -2.70
CA ILE A 185 15.23 1.87 -1.84
C ILE A 185 15.75 0.86 -0.81
N ALA A 186 14.86 0.07 -0.20
CA ALA A 186 15.23 -0.97 0.73
C ALA A 186 16.09 -2.05 0.07
N LYS A 187 15.75 -2.46 -1.16
CA LYS A 187 16.53 -3.42 -1.95
C LYS A 187 17.87 -2.84 -2.39
N ALA A 188 17.89 -1.57 -2.80
CA ALA A 188 19.12 -0.86 -3.14
C ALA A 188 20.09 -0.76 -1.95
N SER A 189 19.58 -0.54 -0.74
CA SER A 189 20.38 -0.53 0.48
C SER A 189 21.07 -1.87 0.71
N SER A 190 20.33 -2.98 0.55
CA SER A 190 20.88 -4.33 0.72
C SER A 190 21.92 -4.70 -0.35
N ASN A 191 21.84 -4.11 -1.55
CA ASN A 191 22.68 -4.43 -2.71
C ASN A 191 23.74 -3.36 -3.03
N GLY A 192 23.88 -2.31 -2.21
CA GLY A 192 24.98 -1.34 -2.26
C GLY A 192 24.84 -0.23 -3.33
N TYR A 193 23.62 0.03 -3.83
CA TYR A 193 23.33 1.14 -4.78
C TYR A 193 22.25 2.11 -4.26
N TYR A 194 22.17 2.29 -2.95
CA TYR A 194 21.16 3.10 -2.26
C TYR A 194 21.04 4.52 -2.83
N ASP A 195 22.16 5.27 -2.90
CA ASP A 195 22.12 6.68 -3.32
C ASP A 195 21.62 6.86 -4.75
N GLN A 196 22.00 5.96 -5.65
CA GLN A 196 21.60 5.98 -7.05
C GLN A 196 20.09 5.77 -7.21
N MET A 197 19.54 4.77 -6.50
CA MET A 197 18.10 4.48 -6.55
C MET A 197 17.30 5.58 -5.84
N LEU A 198 17.79 6.07 -4.71
CA LEU A 198 17.18 7.18 -3.98
C LEU A 198 17.04 8.42 -4.85
N GLU A 199 18.06 8.76 -5.63
CA GLU A 199 18.04 9.91 -6.55
C GLU A 199 16.92 9.79 -7.59
N ILE A 200 16.70 8.60 -8.15
CA ILE A 200 15.64 8.39 -9.15
C ILE A 200 14.26 8.48 -8.50
N ILE A 201 14.03 7.71 -7.43
CA ILE A 201 12.72 7.69 -6.74
C ILE A 201 12.38 9.06 -6.16
N LYS A 202 13.35 9.74 -5.55
CA LYS A 202 13.18 11.12 -5.07
C LYS A 202 12.81 12.06 -6.21
N GLY A 203 13.51 11.98 -7.36
CA GLY A 203 13.19 12.76 -8.55
C GLY A 203 11.75 12.56 -9.02
N MET A 204 11.31 11.31 -9.15
CA MET A 204 9.95 10.96 -9.55
C MET A 204 8.89 11.50 -8.57
N LEU A 205 9.08 11.29 -7.27
CA LEU A 205 8.08 11.66 -6.26
C LEU A 205 8.05 13.18 -6.04
N SER A 206 9.21 13.85 -5.96
CA SER A 206 9.24 15.28 -5.73
C SER A 206 8.59 16.08 -6.87
N THR A 207 8.80 15.69 -8.13
CA THR A 207 8.21 16.38 -9.28
C THR A 207 6.69 16.17 -9.38
N SER A 208 6.21 14.97 -9.04
CA SER A 208 4.79 14.63 -9.17
C SER A 208 3.92 15.08 -7.99
N LEU A 209 4.50 15.21 -6.80
CA LEU A 209 3.77 15.52 -5.56
C LEU A 209 3.85 17.00 -5.15
N LYS A 210 4.87 17.73 -5.63
CA LYS A 210 5.07 19.12 -5.26
C LYS A 210 4.58 20.04 -6.37
N ASP A 211 3.80 21.05 -6.01
CA ASP A 211 3.35 22.12 -6.92
C ASP A 211 2.72 21.58 -8.24
N ASN A 212 2.06 20.43 -8.17
CA ASN A 212 1.42 19.79 -9.31
C ASN A 212 -0.08 20.14 -9.39
N ALA A 213 -0.42 21.17 -10.15
CA ALA A 213 -1.80 21.61 -10.33
C ALA A 213 -2.74 20.56 -10.95
N ALA A 214 -2.19 19.53 -11.59
CA ALA A 214 -2.95 18.42 -12.15
C ALA A 214 -3.30 17.33 -11.11
N LEU A 215 -2.71 17.40 -9.90
CA LEU A 215 -2.95 16.43 -8.84
C LEU A 215 -4.18 16.83 -8.01
N ARG A 216 -5.11 15.88 -7.80
CA ARG A 216 -6.21 16.05 -6.83
C ARG A 216 -5.73 15.76 -5.41
N PHE A 217 -5.12 14.59 -5.23
CA PHE A 217 -4.37 14.16 -4.06
C PHE A 217 -3.59 12.89 -4.39
N ALA A 218 -2.66 12.52 -3.51
CA ALA A 218 -1.93 11.26 -3.60
C ALA A 218 -2.04 10.45 -2.30
N VAL A 219 -2.07 9.12 -2.45
CA VAL A 219 -1.91 8.18 -1.33
C VAL A 219 -0.70 7.30 -1.64
N ILE A 220 0.18 7.18 -0.66
CA ILE A 220 1.44 6.44 -0.78
C ILE A 220 1.48 5.41 0.33
N THR A 221 1.83 4.16 0.02
CA THR A 221 1.99 3.12 1.05
C THR A 221 3.38 2.52 1.02
N GLY A 222 3.86 2.14 2.19
CA GLY A 222 5.13 1.45 2.40
C GLY A 222 5.19 0.71 3.74
N CYS A 223 6.29 0.01 3.98
CA CYS A 223 6.57 -0.58 5.28
C CYS A 223 7.38 0.37 6.17
N LEU A 224 8.23 1.17 5.57
CA LEU A 224 9.16 2.08 6.22
C LEU A 224 8.84 3.52 5.84
N ARG A 225 9.05 4.43 6.78
CA ARG A 225 9.14 5.85 6.48
C ARG A 225 10.61 6.16 6.18
N ILE A 226 10.92 6.36 4.91
CA ILE A 226 12.25 6.86 4.53
C ILE A 226 12.30 8.33 4.91
N ALA A 227 13.42 8.75 5.53
CA ALA A 227 13.54 10.06 6.17
C ALA A 227 12.94 11.19 5.32
N LYS A 228 12.07 11.98 5.96
CA LYS A 228 11.32 13.08 5.33
C LYS A 228 12.21 14.02 4.52
N GLU A 229 13.42 14.24 4.98
CA GLU A 229 14.40 15.12 4.36
C GLU A 229 14.96 14.60 3.03
N SER A 230 14.87 13.30 2.78
CA SER A 230 15.43 12.72 1.56
C SER A 230 14.43 12.64 0.38
N ILE A 231 13.16 12.28 0.62
CA ILE A 231 12.19 12.06 -0.45
C ILE A 231 11.10 13.14 -0.52
N PHE A 232 10.55 13.52 0.64
CA PHE A 232 9.38 14.41 0.73
C PHE A 232 9.77 15.85 1.13
N THR A 233 11.05 16.23 1.01
CA THR A 233 11.51 17.58 1.34
C THR A 233 10.81 18.62 0.47
N GLY A 234 10.12 19.55 1.12
CA GLY A 234 9.44 20.67 0.45
C GLY A 234 8.00 20.39 0.03
N THR A 235 7.42 19.23 0.37
CA THR A 235 5.99 18.98 0.19
C THR A 235 5.25 19.53 1.41
N ASN A 236 4.55 20.68 1.25
CA ASN A 236 3.95 21.42 2.37
C ASN A 236 2.67 20.75 2.91
N ASN A 237 1.90 20.06 2.07
CA ASN A 237 0.61 19.45 2.39
C ASN A 237 0.72 17.93 2.55
N PHE A 238 1.75 17.48 3.25
CA PHE A 238 2.06 16.06 3.45
C PHE A 238 1.65 15.61 4.86
N VAL A 239 0.85 14.56 4.93
CA VAL A 239 0.48 13.89 6.19
C VAL A 239 1.02 12.47 6.18
N SER A 240 1.79 12.13 7.22
CA SER A 240 2.23 10.75 7.48
C SER A 240 1.28 10.10 8.47
N ASP A 241 0.96 8.85 8.24
CA ASP A 241 0.15 8.00 9.11
C ASP A 241 0.94 6.71 9.37
N THR A 242 1.49 6.61 10.56
CA THR A 242 2.37 5.52 10.98
C THR A 242 1.65 4.60 11.98
N ILE A 243 2.35 3.63 12.54
CA ILE A 243 1.80 2.73 13.55
C ILE A 243 1.50 3.43 14.89
N THR A 244 2.02 4.65 15.11
CA THR A 244 1.77 5.44 16.32
C THR A 244 0.57 6.39 16.20
N ASP A 245 0.04 6.57 14.97
CA ASP A 245 -1.07 7.47 14.70
C ASP A 245 -2.43 6.77 14.83
N CYS A 246 -3.43 7.52 15.38
CA CYS A 246 -4.79 7.00 15.59
C CYS A 246 -5.73 7.22 14.39
N ARG A 247 -5.30 7.96 13.36
CA ARG A 247 -6.22 8.42 12.30
C ARG A 247 -6.74 7.28 11.41
N LEU A 248 -5.86 6.35 11.01
CA LEU A 248 -6.16 5.26 10.07
C LEU A 248 -5.81 3.88 10.65
N ASN A 249 -5.66 3.77 11.96
CA ASN A 249 -5.20 2.58 12.66
C ASN A 249 -6.12 1.35 12.51
N GLU A 250 -7.44 1.55 12.38
CA GLU A 250 -8.43 0.48 12.25
C GLU A 250 -8.55 -0.10 10.82
N TYR A 251 -7.99 0.59 9.81
CA TYR A 251 -8.20 0.19 8.40
C TYR A 251 -7.12 -0.76 7.87
N PHE A 252 -6.01 -0.87 8.58
CA PHE A 252 -4.90 -1.75 8.21
C PHE A 252 -4.66 -2.76 9.33
N GLY A 253 -4.98 -4.01 9.07
CA GLY A 253 -5.07 -5.07 10.07
C GLY A 253 -6.53 -5.38 10.45
N PHE A 254 -6.73 -6.36 11.30
CA PHE A 254 -8.04 -6.69 11.84
C PHE A 254 -8.12 -6.25 13.29
N THR A 255 -9.17 -5.53 13.64
CA THR A 255 -9.47 -5.20 15.04
C THR A 255 -10.10 -6.41 15.76
N GLN A 256 -10.19 -6.35 17.09
CA GLN A 256 -10.90 -7.37 17.87
C GLN A 256 -12.34 -7.57 17.34
N LYS A 257 -13.03 -6.48 16.99
CA LYS A 257 -14.40 -6.52 16.44
C LYS A 257 -14.45 -7.26 15.08
N ASP A 258 -13.46 -7.05 14.22
CA ASP A 258 -13.37 -7.72 12.92
C ASP A 258 -13.17 -9.23 13.10
N VAL A 259 -12.28 -9.63 14.02
CA VAL A 259 -12.01 -11.04 14.31
C VAL A 259 -13.23 -11.71 14.93
N GLU A 260 -13.92 -11.05 15.84
CA GLU A 260 -15.16 -11.59 16.41
C GLU A 260 -16.27 -11.73 15.36
N GLN A 261 -16.37 -10.79 14.41
CA GLN A 261 -17.33 -10.90 13.32
C GLN A 261 -17.00 -12.10 12.42
N LEU A 262 -15.73 -12.25 12.03
CA LEU A 262 -15.26 -13.39 11.23
C LEU A 262 -15.58 -14.73 11.93
N LEU A 263 -15.31 -14.81 13.23
CA LEU A 263 -15.58 -16.02 14.01
C LEU A 263 -17.08 -16.33 14.12
N ARG A 264 -17.92 -15.30 14.27
CA ARG A 264 -19.40 -15.48 14.27
C ARG A 264 -19.89 -15.98 12.92
N ASP A 265 -19.41 -15.39 11.82
CA ASP A 265 -19.82 -15.75 10.47
C ASP A 265 -19.37 -17.18 10.10
N ALA A 266 -18.23 -17.61 10.64
CA ALA A 266 -17.70 -18.95 10.47
C ALA A 266 -18.31 -20.00 11.44
N ASP A 267 -19.11 -19.58 12.43
CA ASP A 267 -19.56 -20.42 13.56
C ASP A 267 -18.36 -21.12 14.23
N ALA A 268 -17.38 -20.32 14.65
CA ALA A 268 -16.07 -20.76 15.18
C ALA A 268 -15.61 -19.97 16.42
N MET A 269 -16.57 -19.47 17.23
CA MET A 269 -16.29 -18.61 18.38
C MET A 269 -15.43 -19.29 19.47
N GLU A 270 -15.42 -20.62 19.53
CA GLU A 270 -14.58 -21.41 20.44
C GLU A 270 -13.08 -21.16 20.24
N HIS A 271 -12.65 -20.78 19.02
CA HIS A 271 -11.26 -20.48 18.67
C HIS A 271 -10.83 -19.03 19.01
N SER A 272 -11.70 -18.21 19.59
CA SER A 272 -11.42 -16.80 19.90
C SER A 272 -10.20 -16.62 20.81
N LYS A 273 -10.03 -17.49 21.81
CA LYS A 273 -8.90 -17.43 22.75
C LYS A 273 -7.57 -17.77 22.05
N ASP A 274 -7.59 -18.75 21.16
CA ASP A 274 -6.41 -19.17 20.40
C ASP A 274 -5.99 -18.06 19.43
N LEU A 275 -6.93 -17.49 18.69
CA LEU A 275 -6.66 -16.36 17.81
C LEU A 275 -6.06 -15.17 18.56
N LYS A 276 -6.63 -14.82 19.71
CA LYS A 276 -6.13 -13.74 20.54
C LYS A 276 -4.71 -14.02 21.03
N PHE A 277 -4.48 -15.19 21.57
CA PHE A 277 -3.16 -15.57 22.12
C PHE A 277 -2.06 -15.63 21.07
N TRP A 278 -2.38 -16.07 19.85
CA TRP A 278 -1.38 -16.30 18.80
C TRP A 278 -1.15 -15.11 17.87
N TYR A 279 -2.19 -14.30 17.59
CA TYR A 279 -2.17 -13.34 16.50
C TYR A 279 -2.50 -11.89 16.89
N ASP A 280 -2.90 -11.64 18.14
CA ASP A 280 -3.08 -10.31 18.71
C ASP A 280 -1.73 -9.80 19.24
N GLY A 281 -0.90 -9.29 18.35
CA GLY A 281 0.47 -8.93 18.70
C GLY A 281 0.92 -7.54 18.22
N TYR A 282 -0.01 -6.73 17.70
CA TYR A 282 0.29 -5.39 17.21
C TYR A 282 -0.61 -4.35 17.84
N HIS A 283 -0.05 -3.17 18.07
CA HIS A 283 -0.78 -2.02 18.59
C HIS A 283 -0.55 -0.82 17.69
N PHE A 284 -1.62 -0.29 17.07
CA PHE A 284 -1.54 0.87 16.19
C PHE A 284 -2.33 2.02 16.81
N GLY A 285 -1.63 3.12 17.12
CA GLY A 285 -2.22 4.25 17.81
C GLY A 285 -2.81 3.85 19.16
N ASP A 286 -4.10 3.70 19.23
CA ASP A 286 -4.87 3.31 20.42
C ASP A 286 -5.68 2.00 20.24
N VAL A 287 -5.38 1.21 19.19
CA VAL A 287 -6.12 -0.02 18.86
C VAL A 287 -5.17 -1.22 18.75
N ASP A 288 -5.58 -2.34 19.38
CA ASP A 288 -4.95 -3.64 19.17
C ASP A 288 -5.42 -4.23 17.85
N VAL A 289 -4.47 -4.72 17.06
CA VAL A 289 -4.73 -5.26 15.72
C VAL A 289 -4.05 -6.60 15.50
N TYR A 290 -4.75 -7.45 14.79
CA TYR A 290 -4.28 -8.77 14.36
C TYR A 290 -3.70 -8.66 12.95
N CYS A 291 -2.67 -9.49 12.67
CA CYS A 291 -2.17 -9.63 11.31
C CYS A 291 -3.18 -10.39 10.43
N PRO A 292 -3.75 -9.76 9.39
CA PRO A 292 -4.75 -10.42 8.54
C PRO A 292 -4.26 -11.72 7.90
N TRP A 293 -2.99 -11.78 7.55
CA TRP A 293 -2.39 -12.97 6.94
C TRP A 293 -2.46 -14.20 7.86
N ASP A 294 -2.11 -14.02 9.13
CA ASP A 294 -2.12 -15.14 10.09
C ASP A 294 -3.57 -15.57 10.39
N VAL A 295 -4.45 -14.61 10.65
CA VAL A 295 -5.86 -14.88 10.94
C VAL A 295 -6.53 -15.62 9.79
N MET A 296 -6.38 -15.14 8.56
CA MET A 296 -7.04 -15.74 7.39
C MET A 296 -6.48 -17.14 7.05
N ASN A 297 -5.18 -17.37 7.23
CA ASN A 297 -4.61 -18.70 7.05
C ASN A 297 -5.14 -19.68 8.11
N TYR A 298 -5.19 -19.27 9.37
CA TYR A 298 -5.72 -20.12 10.43
C TYR A 298 -7.20 -20.45 10.21
N MET A 299 -8.01 -19.45 9.86
CA MET A 299 -9.42 -19.65 9.54
C MET A 299 -9.63 -20.60 8.36
N ARG A 300 -8.81 -20.50 7.32
CA ARG A 300 -8.82 -21.46 6.20
C ARG A 300 -8.50 -22.87 6.66
N ASP A 301 -7.45 -23.03 7.46
CA ASP A 301 -7.02 -24.35 7.93
C ASP A 301 -8.03 -24.98 8.87
N LEU A 302 -8.73 -24.17 9.69
CA LEU A 302 -9.85 -24.62 10.54
C LEU A 302 -11.02 -25.18 9.72
N GLN A 303 -11.29 -24.66 8.53
CA GLN A 303 -12.34 -25.19 7.66
C GLN A 303 -12.02 -26.61 7.16
N TYR A 304 -10.73 -26.93 6.96
CA TYR A 304 -10.31 -28.29 6.56
C TYR A 304 -10.14 -29.22 7.75
N ASN A 305 -9.74 -28.70 8.90
CA ASN A 305 -9.51 -29.47 10.12
C ASN A 305 -9.86 -28.63 11.36
N PRO A 306 -11.05 -28.84 11.96
CA PRO A 306 -11.49 -28.10 13.14
C PRO A 306 -10.55 -28.25 14.37
N ASP A 307 -9.74 -29.29 14.41
CA ASP A 307 -8.79 -29.54 15.51
C ASP A 307 -7.38 -29.00 15.21
N VAL A 308 -7.21 -28.23 14.12
CA VAL A 308 -5.90 -27.67 13.77
C VAL A 308 -5.41 -26.70 14.83
N ARG A 309 -4.15 -26.82 15.21
CA ARG A 309 -3.53 -25.90 16.17
C ARG A 309 -3.03 -24.63 15.43
N PRO A 310 -3.13 -23.47 16.09
CA PRO A 310 -2.53 -22.25 15.54
C PRO A 310 -1.06 -22.41 15.22
N ALA A 311 -0.61 -21.78 14.14
CA ALA A 311 0.77 -21.81 13.67
C ALA A 311 1.24 -20.41 13.29
N SER A 312 2.55 -20.20 13.24
CA SER A 312 3.13 -18.93 12.79
C SER A 312 3.16 -18.91 11.24
N TYR A 313 2.08 -18.42 10.62
CA TYR A 313 1.94 -18.35 9.17
C TYR A 313 2.80 -17.24 8.54
N TRP A 314 3.14 -16.21 9.30
CA TRP A 314 4.00 -15.12 8.84
C TRP A 314 5.45 -15.55 8.67
N LYS A 315 5.90 -16.54 9.44
CA LYS A 315 7.25 -17.07 9.40
C LYS A 315 7.57 -17.59 7.98
N ASN A 316 8.70 -17.18 7.42
CA ASN A 316 9.17 -17.53 6.07
C ASN A 316 8.36 -16.96 4.91
N THR A 317 7.45 -16.01 5.12
CA THR A 317 6.68 -15.38 4.02
C THR A 317 7.27 -14.07 3.52
N SER A 318 8.30 -13.54 4.18
CA SER A 318 8.95 -12.29 3.81
C SER A 318 10.48 -12.42 3.85
N ASP A 319 11.14 -11.63 3.01
CA ASP A 319 12.56 -11.42 3.11
C ASP A 319 12.88 -10.69 4.43
N ASN A 320 13.53 -11.39 5.35
CA ASN A 320 13.92 -10.86 6.65
C ASN A 320 15.30 -10.18 6.61
N ALA A 321 15.84 -9.90 5.42
CA ALA A 321 17.18 -9.33 5.26
C ALA A 321 17.35 -8.02 6.02
N ILE A 322 16.35 -7.14 5.98
CA ILE A 322 16.35 -5.88 6.74
C ILE A 322 16.42 -6.14 8.25
N VAL A 323 15.58 -7.05 8.76
CA VAL A 323 15.59 -7.39 10.20
C VAL A 323 16.94 -8.00 10.59
N ARG A 324 17.49 -8.88 9.77
CA ARG A 324 18.82 -9.46 9.98
C ARG A 324 19.92 -8.41 9.99
N SER A 325 19.92 -7.49 9.01
CA SER A 325 20.92 -6.42 8.98
C SER A 325 20.88 -5.56 10.25
N PHE A 326 19.70 -5.22 10.75
CA PHE A 326 19.57 -4.50 12.02
C PHE A 326 20.09 -5.32 13.22
N ILE A 327 19.85 -6.62 13.26
CA ILE A 327 20.37 -7.50 14.33
C ILE A 327 21.90 -7.61 14.23
N ASP A 328 22.44 -7.76 13.04
CA ASP A 328 23.88 -7.92 12.81
C ASP A 328 24.67 -6.64 13.14
N TYR A 329 24.10 -5.45 12.86
CA TYR A 329 24.71 -4.16 13.21
C TYR A 329 24.53 -3.75 14.68
N ALA A 330 23.66 -4.39 15.41
CA ALA A 330 23.11 -3.84 16.64
C ALA A 330 23.91 -4.14 17.93
N GLY A 331 24.98 -4.90 17.89
CA GLY A 331 25.85 -5.18 19.03
C GLY A 331 25.15 -5.75 20.28
N ASN A 332 25.91 -5.87 21.39
CA ASN A 332 25.46 -6.54 22.62
C ASN A 332 24.20 -5.94 23.29
N THR A 333 23.86 -4.70 23.03
CA THR A 333 22.71 -4.04 23.66
C THR A 333 21.39 -4.56 23.11
N ILE A 334 21.31 -4.81 21.80
CA ILE A 334 20.08 -5.35 21.17
C ILE A 334 19.96 -6.83 21.46
N THR A 335 21.07 -7.57 21.50
CA THR A 335 21.04 -8.99 21.91
C THR A 335 20.36 -9.15 23.28
N ARG A 336 20.73 -8.34 24.28
CA ARG A 336 20.08 -8.37 25.60
C ARG A 336 18.59 -7.99 25.57
N LYS A 337 18.19 -7.01 24.74
CA LYS A 337 16.80 -6.66 24.56
C LYS A 337 16.00 -7.79 23.94
N LEU A 338 16.57 -8.47 22.92
CA LEU A 338 15.96 -9.65 22.30
C LEU A 338 15.85 -10.81 23.29
N GLU A 339 16.88 -11.09 24.08
CA GLU A 339 16.83 -12.10 25.15
C GLU A 339 15.71 -11.81 26.17
N THR A 340 15.53 -10.54 26.56
CA THR A 340 14.44 -10.11 27.43
C THR A 340 13.08 -10.41 26.81
N LEU A 341 12.86 -10.06 25.54
CA LEU A 341 11.61 -10.36 24.83
C LEU A 341 11.38 -11.87 24.67
N LEU A 342 12.39 -12.63 24.29
CA LEU A 342 12.30 -14.08 24.13
C LEU A 342 12.01 -14.82 25.44
N SER A 343 12.41 -14.25 26.57
CA SER A 343 12.07 -14.78 27.91
C SER A 343 10.69 -14.34 28.42
N GLY A 344 9.90 -13.66 27.60
CA GLY A 344 8.55 -13.19 27.96
C GLY A 344 8.55 -11.85 28.74
N GLY A 345 9.69 -11.16 28.80
CA GLY A 345 9.79 -9.83 29.36
C GLY A 345 9.35 -8.73 28.36
N TYR A 346 9.41 -7.48 28.81
CA TYR A 346 9.15 -6.32 27.97
C TYR A 346 10.36 -5.38 27.94
N ILE A 347 10.46 -4.61 26.86
CA ILE A 347 11.43 -3.53 26.73
C ILE A 347 10.70 -2.22 26.43
N THR A 348 11.26 -1.12 26.95
CA THR A 348 10.82 0.23 26.58
C THR A 348 11.84 0.81 25.59
N GLN A 349 11.36 1.26 24.44
CA GLN A 349 12.19 1.83 23.38
C GLN A 349 11.50 3.07 22.81
N GLN A 350 12.25 4.17 22.72
CA GLN A 350 11.79 5.30 21.93
C GLN A 350 11.75 4.90 20.47
N ILE A 351 10.59 5.07 19.84
CA ILE A 351 10.41 4.79 18.41
C ILE A 351 10.92 6.01 17.65
N ASP A 352 11.97 5.83 16.88
CA ASP A 352 12.38 6.80 15.87
C ASP A 352 11.73 6.41 14.53
N GLU A 353 10.74 7.17 14.14
CA GLU A 353 10.00 6.95 12.89
C GLU A 353 10.76 7.42 11.65
N ASN A 354 11.89 8.11 11.85
CA ASN A 354 12.74 8.63 10.79
C ASN A 354 13.98 7.73 10.65
N LEU A 355 13.92 6.75 9.79
CA LEU A 355 15.13 6.04 9.34
C LEU A 355 15.98 7.00 8.49
N THR A 356 17.12 7.40 9.05
CA THR A 356 18.17 8.12 8.33
C THR A 356 19.10 7.14 7.62
#